data_b311ae1deac8339f2b1e151112bcaa82
#
_entry.id   b311ae1deac8339f2b1e151112bcaa82
#
_cell.length_a   1.000
_cell.length_b   1.000
_cell.length_c   1.000
_cell.angle_alpha   90.00
_cell.angle_beta   90.00
_cell.angle_gamma   90.00
#
_symmetry.space_group_name_H-M   'P 1'
#
loop_
_entity.id
_entity.type
_entity.pdbx_description
1 polymer ?
#
loop_
_entity_poly.entity_id
_entity_poly.type
_entity_poly.pdbx_seq_one_letter_code
_entity_poly.pdbx_strand_id
1 'polypeptide(L)'
;MAYTASLATTSGRPGYNISFRHPCRLDSKGKPGLKMRRGLGTDDKAKGEELVAQMNALLQDEAWWTVARYQDALQAFDKRIVDAFYDSIQAGVRDSYEIRNDVISVPGKADGYAKVLFVGTTGAGKTSLLRHLIGSDPDQDRFPSTSTAKTTVSDIEVIPAEGSFRAVVTFFSETVIQANIEDCVTNACSAVWERLPEDKVADRFLHHPDQRFRLSYLLGSWKKNKPAEQATDDWDFGEPDQAAAAAASSDESVSTADAEKLQAKLEDYVGRITALAKSKGEAIAKELLPDPHSASVEDREAALEIFQSELFADEAFHEIVHDVMDDALHRFDLLDSGELTHRSSSSKWPLMWTYETADRTEFLRQARWFSSNFAPSFGKLLTPLVDGIRVQGPLFPVFTDHQAKLVLLDGQGLGHTPDSSTSVTTHITRRFSDVDAILLVDNAEQPVQAAAQSVLRAVASSGNYNKLLIAFTHFDQVKGLNLPSYAYKRAHVLASVHNYLSKLKEVLNGPIVAAMERTIDEQCFMLGALDGPLTKLPPGVRAQLNAM
;
A
#
# COMPACT_ATOMS: atom_id res chain seq x y z
N MET A 1 -8.48 -27.91 20.08
CA MET A 1 -7.19 -28.23 19.40
C MET A 1 -6.09 -27.98 20.41
N ALA A 2 -5.12 -28.88 20.53
CA ALA A 2 -3.95 -28.62 21.37
C ALA A 2 -2.97 -27.75 20.57
N TYR A 3 -2.64 -26.57 21.09
CA TYR A 3 -1.60 -25.72 20.50
C TYR A 3 -0.23 -26.32 20.79
N THR A 4 0.60 -26.49 19.77
CA THR A 4 1.94 -27.08 19.88
C THR A 4 2.95 -26.26 19.09
N ALA A 5 4.18 -26.25 19.57
CA ALA A 5 5.32 -25.63 18.92
C ALA A 5 6.27 -26.70 18.38
N SER A 6 6.95 -26.39 17.30
CA SER A 6 7.97 -27.23 16.66
C SER A 6 9.23 -26.43 16.34
N LEU A 7 10.36 -27.12 16.27
CA LEU A 7 11.62 -26.56 15.81
C LEU A 7 11.61 -26.47 14.29
N ALA A 8 12.01 -25.32 13.75
CA ALA A 8 12.07 -25.06 12.31
C ALA A 8 13.42 -24.45 11.91
N THR A 9 13.79 -24.61 10.64
CA THR A 9 14.96 -23.97 10.02
C THR A 9 14.52 -23.13 8.84
N THR A 10 15.24 -22.07 8.52
CA THR A 10 15.01 -21.30 7.30
C THR A 10 16.06 -21.65 6.26
N SER A 11 15.65 -21.95 5.04
CA SER A 11 16.57 -22.24 3.95
C SER A 11 17.55 -21.08 3.71
N GLY A 12 18.84 -21.41 3.65
CA GLY A 12 19.91 -20.43 3.40
C GLY A 12 20.27 -19.53 4.58
N ARG A 13 19.74 -19.78 5.79
CA ARG A 13 20.05 -18.99 7.00
C ARG A 13 20.51 -19.88 8.15
N PRO A 14 21.59 -19.49 8.87
CA PRO A 14 22.00 -20.19 10.07
C PRO A 14 21.03 -19.95 11.22
N GLY A 15 20.90 -20.95 12.11
CA GLY A 15 20.11 -20.86 13.33
C GLY A 15 18.74 -21.54 13.24
N TYR A 16 18.16 -21.74 14.43
CA TYR A 16 16.86 -22.38 14.59
C TYR A 16 15.77 -21.36 14.86
N ASN A 17 14.58 -21.69 14.38
CA ASN A 17 13.34 -20.95 14.63
C ASN A 17 12.36 -21.84 15.39
N ILE A 18 11.42 -21.22 16.09
CA ILE A 18 10.25 -21.89 16.64
C ILE A 18 9.04 -21.53 15.80
N SER A 19 8.24 -22.55 15.45
CA SER A 19 6.97 -22.39 14.75
C SER A 19 5.83 -22.90 15.63
N PHE A 20 4.78 -22.10 15.78
CA PHE A 20 3.62 -22.47 16.62
C PHE A 20 2.36 -21.71 16.18
N ARG A 21 1.18 -22.24 16.56
CA ARG A 21 -0.07 -21.50 16.42
C ARG A 21 -0.38 -20.76 17.71
N HIS A 22 -0.61 -19.46 17.59
CA HIS A 22 -0.83 -18.60 18.76
C HIS A 22 -2.29 -18.62 19.19
N PRO A 23 -2.62 -19.02 20.44
CA PRO A 23 -4.01 -19.19 20.89
C PRO A 23 -4.82 -17.89 20.96
N CYS A 24 -4.16 -16.76 21.21
CA CYS A 24 -4.82 -15.46 21.41
C CYS A 24 -4.78 -14.55 20.17
N ARG A 25 -4.07 -14.94 19.12
CA ARG A 25 -3.97 -14.13 17.89
C ARG A 25 -4.87 -14.70 16.81
N LEU A 26 -5.60 -13.79 16.14
CA LEU A 26 -6.49 -14.16 15.06
C LEU A 26 -5.69 -14.32 13.75
N ASP A 27 -6.01 -15.36 13.01
CA ASP A 27 -5.52 -15.56 11.64
C ASP A 27 -6.22 -14.60 10.65
N SER A 28 -5.86 -14.68 9.38
CA SER A 28 -6.45 -13.88 8.29
C SER A 28 -7.96 -14.11 8.11
N LYS A 29 -8.49 -15.24 8.61
CA LYS A 29 -9.92 -15.58 8.60
C LYS A 29 -10.66 -15.18 9.90
N GLY A 30 -9.99 -14.45 10.79
CA GLY A 30 -10.54 -14.01 12.08
C GLY A 30 -10.69 -15.12 13.13
N LYS A 31 -10.02 -16.27 12.97
CA LYS A 31 -10.03 -17.37 13.93
C LYS A 31 -8.78 -17.37 14.80
N PRO A 32 -8.87 -17.71 16.10
CA PRO A 32 -7.69 -17.94 16.95
C PRO A 32 -6.79 -19.03 16.39
N GLY A 33 -5.48 -18.83 16.45
CA GLY A 33 -4.52 -19.82 15.98
C GLY A 33 -3.61 -19.32 14.85
N LEU A 34 -3.33 -18.00 14.80
CA LEU A 34 -2.35 -17.46 13.86
C LEU A 34 -1.05 -18.26 13.93
N LYS A 35 -0.59 -18.75 12.78
CA LYS A 35 0.70 -19.44 12.68
C LYS A 35 1.82 -18.41 12.77
N MET A 36 2.72 -18.63 13.73
CA MET A 36 3.85 -17.75 14.02
C MET A 36 5.17 -18.48 13.88
N ARG A 37 6.19 -17.77 13.41
CA ARG A 37 7.57 -18.22 13.37
C ARG A 37 8.46 -17.16 13.98
N ARG A 38 9.35 -17.58 14.90
CA ARG A 38 10.28 -16.68 15.60
C ARG A 38 11.65 -17.29 15.68
N GLY A 39 12.68 -16.50 15.40
CA GLY A 39 14.08 -16.92 15.55
C GLY A 39 14.43 -17.14 17.02
N LEU A 40 15.09 -18.24 17.32
CA LEU A 40 15.53 -18.60 18.67
C LEU A 40 16.89 -18.02 19.05
N GLY A 41 17.61 -17.41 18.10
CA GLY A 41 18.94 -16.83 18.35
C GLY A 41 19.96 -17.88 18.77
N THR A 42 19.83 -19.10 18.28
CA THR A 42 20.77 -20.21 18.53
C THR A 42 20.89 -21.10 17.29
N ASP A 43 22.08 -21.61 17.07
CA ASP A 43 22.44 -22.65 16.09
C ASP A 43 22.61 -24.03 16.72
N ASP A 44 22.50 -24.11 18.06
CA ASP A 44 22.54 -25.36 18.82
C ASP A 44 21.14 -26.00 18.84
N LYS A 45 21.04 -27.19 18.23
CA LYS A 45 19.80 -27.96 18.13
C LYS A 45 19.24 -28.35 19.51
N ALA A 46 20.11 -28.78 20.44
CA ALA A 46 19.67 -29.20 21.77
C ALA A 46 19.06 -28.01 22.55
N LYS A 47 19.67 -26.83 22.43
CA LYS A 47 19.12 -25.59 23.01
C LYS A 47 17.81 -25.17 22.32
N GLY A 48 17.70 -25.36 21.01
CA GLY A 48 16.46 -25.15 20.27
C GLY A 48 15.32 -26.05 20.75
N GLU A 49 15.58 -27.35 20.94
CA GLU A 49 14.62 -28.32 21.46
C GLU A 49 14.17 -28.01 22.89
N GLU A 50 15.10 -27.57 23.76
CA GLU A 50 14.78 -27.09 25.12
C GLU A 50 13.80 -25.89 25.07
N LEU A 51 14.07 -24.91 24.19
CA LEU A 51 13.21 -23.75 24.02
C LEU A 51 11.83 -24.12 23.47
N VAL A 52 11.75 -25.07 22.56
CA VAL A 52 10.47 -25.60 22.06
C VAL A 52 9.68 -26.28 23.19
N ALA A 53 10.32 -27.02 24.06
CA ALA A 53 9.67 -27.63 25.22
C ALA A 53 9.07 -26.57 26.17
N GLN A 54 9.79 -25.47 26.42
CA GLN A 54 9.30 -24.35 27.21
C GLN A 54 8.08 -23.66 26.56
N MET A 55 8.10 -23.43 25.23
CA MET A 55 6.95 -22.88 24.52
C MET A 55 5.75 -23.82 24.61
N ASN A 56 5.95 -25.11 24.46
CA ASN A 56 4.87 -26.08 24.59
C ASN A 56 4.24 -26.06 25.99
N ALA A 57 5.04 -25.90 27.04
CA ALA A 57 4.53 -25.76 28.41
C ALA A 57 3.67 -24.49 28.54
N LEU A 58 4.07 -23.38 27.93
CA LEU A 58 3.32 -22.13 27.93
C LEU A 58 2.03 -22.22 27.11
N LEU A 59 2.05 -22.90 25.96
CA LEU A 59 0.89 -23.11 25.08
C LEU A 59 -0.16 -24.06 25.68
N GLN A 60 0.22 -24.96 26.59
CA GLN A 60 -0.67 -25.94 27.19
C GLN A 60 -1.44 -25.43 28.42
N ASP A 61 -1.03 -24.29 28.99
CA ASP A 61 -1.66 -23.73 30.18
C ASP A 61 -2.24 -22.33 29.90
N GLU A 62 -3.55 -22.25 29.75
CA GLU A 62 -4.30 -21.03 29.48
C GLU A 62 -4.07 -19.92 30.51
N ALA A 63 -3.61 -20.27 31.74
CA ALA A 63 -3.30 -19.28 32.74
C ALA A 63 -2.19 -18.31 32.30
N TRP A 64 -1.34 -18.71 31.38
CA TRP A 64 -0.29 -17.85 30.79
C TRP A 64 -0.78 -16.93 29.67
N TRP A 65 -1.98 -17.13 29.12
CA TRP A 65 -2.41 -16.45 27.88
C TRP A 65 -2.87 -15.00 28.07
N THR A 66 -2.61 -14.41 29.21
CA THR A 66 -2.95 -13.01 29.51
C THR A 66 -1.71 -12.16 29.67
N VAL A 67 -1.73 -10.93 29.18
CA VAL A 67 -0.61 -9.96 29.28
C VAL A 67 -0.20 -9.71 30.73
N ALA A 68 -1.14 -9.81 31.67
CA ALA A 68 -0.86 -9.64 33.10
C ALA A 68 0.16 -10.66 33.64
N ARG A 69 0.32 -11.81 32.98
CA ARG A 69 1.26 -12.87 33.38
C ARG A 69 2.66 -12.73 32.78
N TYR A 70 2.90 -11.68 31.97
CA TYR A 70 4.20 -11.47 31.31
C TYR A 70 5.37 -11.48 32.29
N GLN A 71 5.28 -10.77 33.42
CA GLN A 71 6.35 -10.69 34.42
C GLN A 71 6.59 -12.04 35.13
N ASP A 72 5.53 -12.77 35.39
CA ASP A 72 5.64 -14.11 36.00
C ASP A 72 6.25 -15.09 35.00
N ALA A 73 5.88 -14.99 33.73
CA ALA A 73 6.43 -15.82 32.66
C ALA A 73 7.96 -15.59 32.47
N LEU A 74 8.45 -14.35 32.62
CA LEU A 74 9.89 -14.05 32.59
C LEU A 74 10.69 -14.71 33.72
N GLN A 75 10.02 -15.08 34.81
CA GLN A 75 10.67 -15.83 35.91
C GLN A 75 10.63 -17.34 35.67
N ALA A 76 9.67 -17.83 34.88
CA ALA A 76 9.40 -19.25 34.69
C ALA A 76 10.05 -19.83 33.42
N PHE A 77 10.24 -19.01 32.39
CA PHE A 77 10.67 -19.41 31.06
C PHE A 77 11.81 -18.55 30.52
N ASP A 78 12.54 -19.06 29.53
CA ASP A 78 13.56 -18.29 28.82
C ASP A 78 12.94 -17.04 28.18
N LYS A 79 13.62 -15.90 28.33
CA LYS A 79 13.16 -14.61 27.82
C LYS A 79 12.76 -14.65 26.33
N ARG A 80 13.50 -15.40 25.51
CA ARG A 80 13.21 -15.53 24.06
C ARG A 80 11.84 -16.15 23.79
N ILE A 81 11.43 -17.11 24.64
CA ILE A 81 10.12 -17.77 24.54
C ILE A 81 9.00 -16.86 25.03
N VAL A 82 9.23 -16.18 26.16
CA VAL A 82 8.28 -15.20 26.69
C VAL A 82 8.07 -14.08 25.68
N ASP A 83 9.13 -13.53 25.16
CA ASP A 83 9.08 -12.46 24.15
C ASP A 83 8.34 -12.95 22.88
N ALA A 84 8.64 -14.15 22.39
CA ALA A 84 7.98 -14.72 21.21
C ALA A 84 6.48 -14.96 21.41
N PHE A 85 6.06 -15.38 22.61
CA PHE A 85 4.65 -15.61 22.92
C PHE A 85 3.89 -14.31 23.17
N TYR A 86 4.43 -13.41 23.99
CA TYR A 86 3.72 -12.17 24.34
C TYR A 86 3.89 -11.06 23.30
N ASP A 87 4.68 -11.28 22.26
CA ASP A 87 4.77 -10.34 21.15
C ASP A 87 3.38 -10.10 20.55
N SER A 88 3.00 -8.83 20.49
CA SER A 88 1.71 -8.39 19.93
C SER A 88 0.42 -8.86 20.67
N ILE A 89 0.50 -9.43 21.87
CA ILE A 89 -0.69 -9.67 22.73
C ILE A 89 -1.14 -8.38 23.45
N GLN A 90 -0.33 -7.33 23.46
CA GLN A 90 -0.60 -6.12 24.24
C GLN A 90 -1.94 -5.47 23.88
N ALA A 91 -2.69 -5.11 24.91
CA ALA A 91 -3.91 -4.35 24.80
C ALA A 91 -3.63 -2.95 24.21
N GLY A 92 -4.31 -2.63 23.09
CA GLY A 92 -4.26 -1.33 22.45
C GLY A 92 -3.26 -1.28 21.30
N VAL A 93 -3.74 -1.61 20.10
CA VAL A 93 -3.07 -1.20 18.87
C VAL A 93 -3.21 0.31 18.78
N ARG A 94 -2.12 1.06 19.02
CA ARG A 94 -2.13 2.51 18.78
C ARG A 94 -2.32 2.75 17.29
N ASP A 95 -3.18 3.71 16.95
CA ASP A 95 -3.38 4.14 15.58
C ASP A 95 -2.05 4.69 15.02
N SER A 96 -1.71 4.29 13.81
CA SER A 96 -0.51 4.75 13.10
C SER A 96 -0.47 6.28 12.95
N TYR A 97 -1.63 6.92 12.80
CA TYR A 97 -1.73 8.37 12.79
C TYR A 97 -1.27 9.00 14.11
N GLU A 98 -1.67 8.41 15.25
CA GLU A 98 -1.26 8.87 16.59
C GLU A 98 0.25 8.67 16.79
N ILE A 99 0.80 7.53 16.34
CA ILE A 99 2.24 7.27 16.40
C ILE A 99 3.01 8.34 15.61
N ARG A 100 2.57 8.66 14.39
CA ARG A 100 3.20 9.73 13.61
C ARG A 100 3.06 11.08 14.28
N ASN A 101 1.94 11.33 14.96
CA ASN A 101 1.67 12.60 15.61
C ASN A 101 2.52 12.84 16.86
N ASP A 102 2.97 11.80 17.54
CA ASP A 102 3.91 11.90 18.66
C ASP A 102 5.32 12.33 18.19
N VAL A 103 5.70 11.97 16.97
CA VAL A 103 7.04 12.27 16.41
C VAL A 103 7.03 13.63 15.69
N ILE A 104 6.06 13.83 14.80
CA ILE A 104 5.85 15.08 14.07
C ILE A 104 4.39 15.48 14.26
N SER A 105 4.13 16.40 15.17
CA SER A 105 2.77 16.87 15.45
C SER A 105 2.20 17.63 14.25
N VAL A 106 0.94 17.35 13.90
CA VAL A 106 0.23 18.06 12.84
C VAL A 106 -0.18 19.44 13.34
N PRO A 107 0.33 20.53 12.77
CA PRO A 107 -0.07 21.88 13.18
C PRO A 107 -1.54 22.12 12.84
N GLY A 108 -2.17 22.93 13.66
CA GLY A 108 -3.58 23.27 13.54
C GLY A 108 -3.84 24.73 13.16
N LYS A 109 -5.10 25.13 13.23
CA LYS A 109 -5.53 26.52 12.99
C LYS A 109 -4.87 27.53 13.92
N ALA A 110 -4.56 27.12 15.16
CA ALA A 110 -3.86 27.99 16.13
C ALA A 110 -2.46 28.36 15.63
N ASP A 111 -1.83 27.49 14.84
CA ASP A 111 -0.52 27.70 14.21
C ASP A 111 -0.64 28.39 12.85
N GLY A 112 -1.86 28.67 12.41
CA GLY A 112 -2.19 29.28 11.13
C GLY A 112 -2.20 28.30 9.96
N TYR A 113 -2.24 26.99 10.22
CA TYR A 113 -2.28 25.96 9.17
C TYR A 113 -3.71 25.56 8.80
N ALA A 114 -3.92 25.29 7.51
CA ALA A 114 -5.13 24.67 6.98
C ALA A 114 -4.84 23.24 6.49
N LYS A 115 -5.73 22.29 6.82
CA LYS A 115 -5.62 20.89 6.41
C LYS A 115 -6.40 20.66 5.12
N VAL A 116 -5.73 20.15 4.09
CA VAL A 116 -6.30 19.88 2.77
C VAL A 116 -6.25 18.38 2.49
N LEU A 117 -7.41 17.76 2.31
CA LEU A 117 -7.52 16.34 1.94
C LEU A 117 -7.68 16.19 0.43
N PHE A 118 -6.76 15.48 -0.20
CA PHE A 118 -6.85 15.10 -1.61
C PHE A 118 -7.73 13.86 -1.76
N VAL A 119 -8.72 13.93 -2.62
CA VAL A 119 -9.62 12.82 -2.94
C VAL A 119 -9.75 12.73 -4.46
N GLY A 120 -9.81 11.54 -5.01
CA GLY A 120 -10.00 11.36 -6.46
C GLY A 120 -9.57 9.97 -6.92
N THR A 121 -9.89 9.65 -8.16
CA THR A 121 -9.54 8.36 -8.76
C THR A 121 -8.03 8.18 -8.92
N THR A 122 -7.64 6.93 -9.07
CA THR A 122 -6.30 6.60 -9.54
C THR A 122 -6.09 7.17 -10.95
N GLY A 123 -4.93 7.78 -11.19
CA GLY A 123 -4.63 8.42 -12.47
C GLY A 123 -5.27 9.79 -12.68
N ALA A 124 -6.05 10.32 -11.72
CA ALA A 124 -6.59 11.68 -11.81
C ALA A 124 -5.54 12.80 -11.59
N GLY A 125 -4.26 12.49 -11.43
CA GLY A 125 -3.20 13.49 -11.27
C GLY A 125 -3.03 14.05 -9.86
N LYS A 126 -3.57 13.39 -8.80
CA LYS A 126 -3.39 13.82 -7.40
C LYS A 126 -1.92 14.03 -7.04
N THR A 127 -1.10 13.01 -7.30
CA THR A 127 0.32 13.04 -6.96
C THR A 127 1.09 14.06 -7.81
N SER A 128 0.75 14.23 -9.09
CA SER A 128 1.33 15.30 -9.92
C SER A 128 1.00 16.68 -9.36
N LEU A 129 -0.26 16.91 -8.94
CA LEU A 129 -0.65 18.17 -8.30
C LEU A 129 0.09 18.39 -6.97
N LEU A 130 0.14 17.36 -6.11
CA LEU A 130 0.86 17.42 -4.84
C LEU A 130 2.33 17.81 -5.04
N ARG A 131 3.02 17.25 -6.05
CA ARG A 131 4.40 17.60 -6.37
C ARG A 131 4.59 19.08 -6.71
N HIS A 132 3.69 19.68 -7.49
CA HIS A 132 3.73 21.12 -7.75
C HIS A 132 3.56 21.93 -6.46
N LEU A 133 2.71 21.51 -5.54
CA LEU A 133 2.46 22.20 -4.27
C LEU A 133 3.62 22.10 -3.27
N ILE A 134 4.44 21.06 -3.37
CA ILE A 134 5.60 20.85 -2.49
C ILE A 134 6.95 21.14 -3.16
N GLY A 135 6.94 21.56 -4.43
CA GLY A 135 8.16 21.83 -5.18
C GLY A 135 9.03 20.60 -5.45
N SER A 136 8.42 19.42 -5.66
CA SER A 136 9.12 18.17 -5.93
C SER A 136 9.22 17.91 -7.43
N ASP A 137 10.44 17.87 -7.96
CA ASP A 137 10.68 17.62 -9.39
C ASP A 137 10.40 16.16 -9.76
N PRO A 138 9.58 15.89 -10.80
CA PRO A 138 9.21 14.53 -11.19
C PRO A 138 10.41 13.67 -11.60
N ASP A 139 11.40 14.25 -12.24
CA ASP A 139 12.53 13.51 -12.81
C ASP A 139 13.66 13.29 -11.79
N GLN A 140 13.87 14.26 -10.89
CA GLN A 140 14.99 14.26 -9.95
C GLN A 140 14.59 13.73 -8.57
N ASP A 141 13.47 14.22 -8.00
CA ASP A 141 13.11 13.97 -6.60
C ASP A 141 12.37 12.67 -6.40
N ARG A 142 11.51 12.27 -7.35
CA ARG A 142 10.66 11.05 -7.30
C ARG A 142 9.89 10.86 -5.99
N PHE A 143 9.58 11.95 -5.32
CA PHE A 143 8.79 11.97 -4.09
C PHE A 143 7.65 13.00 -4.17
N PRO A 144 6.40 12.65 -3.85
CA PRO A 144 5.88 11.29 -3.85
C PRO A 144 5.96 10.69 -5.26
N SER A 145 6.02 9.38 -5.38
CA SER A 145 6.20 8.73 -6.69
C SER A 145 4.95 8.83 -7.54
N THR A 146 5.09 9.25 -8.79
CA THR A 146 4.06 9.17 -9.81
C THR A 146 4.42 8.05 -10.78
N SER A 147 3.60 7.05 -10.95
CA SER A 147 3.69 6.14 -12.08
C SER A 147 2.32 5.79 -12.61
N THR A 148 2.29 5.35 -13.86
CA THR A 148 1.11 4.81 -14.53
C THR A 148 0.59 3.52 -13.87
N ALA A 149 1.44 2.81 -13.12
CA ALA A 149 1.02 1.67 -12.30
C ALA A 149 0.31 2.18 -11.03
N LYS A 150 -0.95 2.34 -11.16
CA LYS A 150 -2.03 2.68 -10.22
C LYS A 150 -1.72 2.32 -8.76
N THR A 151 -1.46 3.31 -7.87
CA THR A 151 -1.81 3.30 -6.45
C THR A 151 -0.81 3.97 -5.53
N THR A 152 -1.24 5.04 -4.86
CA THR A 152 -0.69 5.44 -3.56
C THR A 152 -1.16 4.37 -2.56
N VAL A 153 -0.23 3.54 -2.11
CA VAL A 153 -0.53 2.39 -1.23
C VAL A 153 -0.69 2.85 0.23
N SER A 154 -0.09 3.99 0.59
CA SER A 154 -0.07 4.53 1.96
C SER A 154 -0.54 5.98 2.01
N ASP A 155 -1.05 6.39 3.16
CA ASP A 155 -1.37 7.81 3.43
C ASP A 155 -0.07 8.62 3.46
N ILE A 156 0.00 9.69 2.65
CA ILE A 156 1.12 10.63 2.65
C ILE A 156 0.65 11.98 3.21
N GLU A 157 1.32 12.45 4.24
CA GLU A 157 1.04 13.70 4.92
C GLU A 157 2.26 14.62 4.78
N VAL A 158 2.09 15.77 4.13
CA VAL A 158 3.17 16.74 3.91
C VAL A 158 2.86 18.03 4.66
N ILE A 159 3.83 18.48 5.47
CA ILE A 159 3.76 19.71 6.25
C ILE A 159 4.88 20.64 5.79
N PRO A 160 4.64 21.54 4.82
CA PRO A 160 5.60 22.56 4.45
C PRO A 160 5.91 23.46 5.67
N ALA A 161 7.17 23.53 6.03
CA ALA A 161 7.63 24.32 7.18
C ALA A 161 9.10 24.71 6.99
N GLU A 162 9.53 25.79 7.59
CA GLU A 162 10.94 26.15 7.66
C GLU A 162 11.73 25.18 8.56
N GLY A 163 13.03 25.07 8.38
CA GLY A 163 13.94 24.26 9.20
C GLY A 163 14.47 23.03 8.50
N SER A 164 14.77 21.98 9.28
CA SER A 164 15.25 20.69 8.75
C SER A 164 14.11 19.87 8.11
N PHE A 165 14.48 18.98 7.20
CA PHE A 165 13.59 17.95 6.69
C PHE A 165 13.47 16.83 7.71
N ARG A 166 12.26 16.46 8.07
CA ARG A 166 11.91 15.40 9.01
C ARG A 166 10.93 14.44 8.39
N ALA A 167 11.12 13.15 8.63
CA ALA A 167 10.17 12.12 8.22
C ALA A 167 9.86 11.17 9.37
N VAL A 168 8.63 10.70 9.42
CA VAL A 168 8.22 9.52 10.17
C VAL A 168 7.40 8.63 9.25
N VAL A 169 7.80 7.36 9.19
CA VAL A 169 7.14 6.31 8.41
C VAL A 169 6.66 5.25 9.38
N THR A 170 5.38 4.93 9.36
CA THR A 170 4.80 3.83 10.15
C THR A 170 4.55 2.63 9.25
N PHE A 171 4.71 1.43 9.81
CA PHE A 171 4.56 0.19 9.07
C PHE A 171 3.32 -0.57 9.49
N PHE A 172 2.71 -1.27 8.54
CA PHE A 172 1.67 -2.23 8.84
C PHE A 172 2.15 -3.25 9.87
N SER A 173 1.22 -3.76 10.66
CA SER A 173 1.56 -4.83 11.59
C SER A 173 1.99 -6.09 10.85
N GLU A 174 2.85 -6.88 11.48
CA GLU A 174 3.28 -8.18 10.96
C GLU A 174 2.09 -9.04 10.52
N THR A 175 1.01 -9.04 11.32
CA THR A 175 -0.21 -9.81 11.01
C THR A 175 -0.89 -9.36 9.72
N VAL A 176 -0.95 -8.05 9.45
CA VAL A 176 -1.53 -7.53 8.21
C VAL A 176 -0.69 -7.93 7.00
N ILE A 177 0.63 -7.83 7.11
CA ILE A 177 1.53 -8.23 6.01
C ILE A 177 1.47 -9.74 5.79
N GLN A 178 1.45 -10.54 6.86
CA GLN A 178 1.29 -11.98 6.74
C GLN A 178 -0.01 -12.35 6.01
N ALA A 179 -1.14 -11.73 6.37
CA ALA A 179 -2.41 -11.97 5.71
C ALA A 179 -2.35 -11.64 4.20
N ASN A 180 -1.76 -10.50 3.83
CA ASN A 180 -1.60 -10.13 2.43
C ASN A 180 -0.71 -11.12 1.66
N ILE A 181 0.33 -11.67 2.28
CA ILE A 181 1.20 -12.69 1.68
C ILE A 181 0.43 -14.01 1.54
N GLU A 182 -0.33 -14.42 2.55
CA GLU A 182 -1.21 -15.60 2.50
C GLU A 182 -2.18 -15.51 1.32
N ASP A 183 -2.79 -14.34 1.10
CA ASP A 183 -3.68 -14.09 -0.04
C ASP A 183 -2.95 -14.19 -1.38
N CYS A 184 -1.73 -13.64 -1.48
CA CYS A 184 -0.90 -13.76 -2.68
C CYS A 184 -0.53 -15.23 -2.99
N VAL A 185 -0.10 -15.99 -1.98
CA VAL A 185 0.25 -17.42 -2.14
C VAL A 185 -1.00 -18.23 -2.51
N THR A 186 -2.14 -17.99 -1.87
CA THR A 186 -3.41 -18.65 -2.19
C THR A 186 -3.85 -18.36 -3.62
N ASN A 187 -3.74 -17.10 -4.06
CA ASN A 187 -4.09 -16.69 -5.43
C ASN A 187 -3.17 -17.36 -6.47
N ALA A 188 -1.88 -17.48 -6.18
CA ALA A 188 -0.94 -18.21 -7.03
C ALA A 188 -1.22 -19.72 -7.07
N CYS A 189 -1.55 -20.34 -5.93
CA CYS A 189 -2.00 -21.74 -5.88
C CYS A 189 -3.28 -21.94 -6.71
N SER A 190 -4.22 -21.00 -6.65
CA SER A 190 -5.45 -21.02 -7.45
C SER A 190 -5.14 -20.93 -8.95
N ALA A 191 -4.11 -20.17 -9.37
CA ALA A 191 -3.66 -20.15 -10.76
C ALA A 191 -3.16 -21.51 -11.24
N VAL A 192 -2.46 -22.26 -10.39
CA VAL A 192 -2.03 -23.63 -10.69
C VAL A 192 -3.24 -24.57 -10.77
N TRP A 193 -4.20 -24.45 -9.87
CA TRP A 193 -5.47 -25.18 -9.92
C TRP A 193 -6.22 -24.96 -11.25
N GLU A 194 -6.27 -23.71 -11.71
CA GLU A 194 -6.84 -23.29 -12.99
C GLU A 194 -6.00 -23.70 -14.19
N ARG A 195 -4.83 -24.35 -13.99
CA ARG A 195 -3.86 -24.77 -15.02
C ARG A 195 -3.30 -23.61 -15.86
N LEU A 196 -3.16 -22.45 -15.24
CA LEU A 196 -2.54 -21.29 -15.89
C LEU A 196 -1.02 -21.51 -16.06
N PRO A 197 -0.40 -20.87 -17.05
CA PRO A 197 1.04 -20.96 -17.27
C PRO A 197 1.83 -20.30 -16.12
N GLU A 198 3.09 -20.68 -15.99
CA GLU A 198 3.97 -20.29 -14.87
C GLU A 198 4.13 -18.77 -14.70
N ASP A 199 4.14 -18.01 -15.79
CA ASP A 199 4.17 -16.54 -15.76
C ASP A 199 2.91 -15.96 -15.09
N LYS A 200 1.75 -16.57 -15.26
CA LYS A 200 0.51 -16.19 -14.59
C LYS A 200 0.50 -16.59 -13.11
N VAL A 201 1.13 -17.72 -12.77
CA VAL A 201 1.33 -18.12 -11.36
C VAL A 201 2.23 -17.10 -10.66
N ALA A 202 3.36 -16.74 -11.28
CA ALA A 202 4.25 -15.71 -10.78
C ALA A 202 3.57 -14.32 -10.65
N ASP A 203 2.78 -13.94 -11.64
CA ASP A 203 2.03 -12.68 -11.63
C ASP A 203 1.03 -12.64 -10.46
N ARG A 204 0.24 -13.71 -10.25
CA ARG A 204 -0.71 -13.78 -9.12
C ARG A 204 -0.01 -13.89 -7.76
N PHE A 205 1.21 -14.40 -7.69
CA PHE A 205 2.02 -14.38 -6.49
C PHE A 205 2.54 -12.98 -6.17
N LEU A 206 3.00 -12.25 -7.18
CA LEU A 206 3.61 -10.93 -7.00
C LEU A 206 2.59 -9.80 -6.82
N HIS A 207 1.34 -10.00 -7.20
CA HIS A 207 0.30 -8.98 -7.16
C HIS A 207 -0.94 -9.47 -6.40
N HIS A 208 -1.22 -8.82 -5.27
CA HIS A 208 -2.43 -9.09 -4.50
C HIS A 208 -3.70 -8.82 -5.33
N PRO A 209 -4.76 -9.65 -5.21
CA PRO A 209 -6.01 -9.45 -5.96
C PRO A 209 -6.58 -8.04 -5.86
N ASP A 210 -6.54 -7.44 -4.68
CA ASP A 210 -7.02 -6.07 -4.43
C ASP A 210 -6.05 -4.98 -4.89
N GLN A 211 -4.92 -5.34 -5.49
CA GLN A 211 -3.87 -4.41 -5.96
C GLN A 211 -3.28 -3.47 -4.88
N ARG A 212 -3.61 -3.67 -3.61
CA ARG A 212 -3.11 -2.85 -2.49
C ARG A 212 -1.73 -3.26 -2.02
N PHE A 213 -1.34 -4.50 -2.30
CA PHE A 213 -0.09 -5.09 -1.87
C PHE A 213 0.62 -5.74 -3.05
N ARG A 214 1.89 -5.41 -3.25
CA ARG A 214 2.68 -5.89 -4.38
C ARG A 214 4.02 -6.43 -3.90
N LEU A 215 4.16 -7.74 -3.89
CA LEU A 215 5.41 -8.41 -3.54
C LEU A 215 6.55 -8.11 -4.52
N SER A 216 6.24 -7.72 -5.76
CA SER A 216 7.27 -7.31 -6.73
C SER A 216 8.17 -6.19 -6.24
N TYR A 217 7.69 -5.29 -5.40
CA TYR A 217 8.50 -4.21 -4.83
C TYR A 217 9.56 -4.74 -3.86
N LEU A 218 9.23 -5.82 -3.13
CA LEU A 218 10.11 -6.47 -2.15
C LEU A 218 10.98 -7.55 -2.79
N LEU A 219 10.42 -8.35 -3.71
CA LEU A 219 11.04 -9.56 -4.24
C LEU A 219 11.61 -9.39 -5.66
N GLY A 220 11.36 -8.25 -6.32
CA GLY A 220 11.72 -8.03 -7.70
C GLY A 220 10.64 -8.46 -8.70
N SER A 221 10.89 -8.21 -9.99
CA SER A 221 9.97 -8.52 -11.08
C SER A 221 10.28 -9.89 -11.68
N TRP A 222 9.24 -10.65 -12.04
CA TRP A 222 9.39 -11.88 -12.78
C TRP A 222 9.87 -11.60 -14.21
N LYS A 223 11.03 -12.13 -14.57
CA LYS A 223 11.59 -12.03 -15.92
C LYS A 223 11.73 -13.44 -16.48
N LYS A 224 10.84 -13.85 -17.37
CA LYS A 224 11.09 -15.01 -18.21
C LYS A 224 11.72 -14.52 -19.51
N ASN A 225 12.78 -15.21 -20.00
CA ASN A 225 13.34 -14.97 -21.32
C ASN A 225 12.24 -15.19 -22.36
N LYS A 226 11.53 -14.13 -22.75
CA LYS A 226 10.68 -14.17 -23.95
C LYS A 226 11.63 -14.26 -25.14
N PRO A 227 11.50 -15.25 -26.05
CA PRO A 227 12.15 -15.18 -27.36
C PRO A 227 11.72 -13.85 -28.02
N ALA A 228 12.64 -13.15 -28.64
CA ALA A 228 12.44 -11.82 -29.21
C ALA A 228 11.39 -11.73 -30.36
N GLU A 229 10.62 -12.78 -30.61
CA GLU A 229 9.73 -12.89 -31.78
C GLU A 229 8.22 -12.85 -31.47
N GLN A 230 7.79 -12.62 -30.22
CA GLN A 230 6.36 -12.53 -29.89
C GLN A 230 6.01 -11.29 -29.07
N ALA A 231 6.41 -10.10 -29.55
CA ALA A 231 5.94 -8.82 -29.05
C ALA A 231 4.78 -8.29 -29.93
N THR A 232 3.66 -9.03 -29.96
CA THR A 232 2.42 -8.55 -30.60
C THR A 232 1.22 -9.00 -29.78
N ASP A 233 1.09 -8.44 -28.57
CA ASP A 233 -0.19 -8.40 -27.88
C ASP A 233 -0.45 -6.95 -27.46
N ASP A 234 -1.48 -6.34 -28.07
CA ASP A 234 -1.93 -4.96 -27.96
C ASP A 234 -2.45 -4.58 -26.54
N TRP A 235 -2.14 -5.37 -25.50
CA TRP A 235 -2.58 -5.17 -24.13
C TRP A 235 -1.43 -5.14 -23.12
N ASP A 236 -0.22 -4.78 -23.58
CA ASP A 236 0.92 -4.56 -22.68
C ASP A 236 0.74 -3.23 -21.94
N PHE A 237 0.36 -3.30 -20.66
CA PHE A 237 0.31 -2.14 -19.76
C PHE A 237 1.74 -1.70 -19.39
N GLY A 238 2.50 -1.23 -20.38
CA GLY A 238 3.71 -0.45 -20.23
C GLY A 238 4.88 -1.23 -19.63
N GLU A 239 5.77 -1.75 -20.49
CA GLU A 239 7.16 -1.92 -20.09
C GLU A 239 7.65 -0.61 -19.48
N PRO A 240 8.45 -0.65 -18.38
CA PRO A 240 9.03 0.56 -17.81
C PRO A 240 9.77 1.28 -18.92
N ASP A 241 9.47 2.55 -19.09
CA ASP A 241 10.08 3.42 -20.11
C ASP A 241 11.60 3.21 -20.09
N GLN A 242 12.14 2.60 -21.16
CA GLN A 242 13.58 2.31 -21.27
C GLN A 242 14.42 3.59 -21.15
N ALA A 243 13.83 4.74 -21.50
CA ALA A 243 14.45 6.05 -21.32
C ALA A 243 14.56 6.45 -19.84
N ALA A 244 13.55 6.10 -19.01
CA ALA A 244 13.59 6.33 -17.57
C ALA A 244 14.58 5.39 -16.87
N ALA A 245 14.71 4.15 -17.35
CA ALA A 245 15.71 3.21 -16.84
C ALA A 245 17.15 3.63 -17.15
N ALA A 246 17.38 4.26 -18.32
CA ALA A 246 18.70 4.78 -18.71
C ALA A 246 19.10 6.04 -17.94
N ALA A 247 18.14 6.78 -17.35
CA ALA A 247 18.37 7.98 -16.54
C ALA A 247 18.54 7.67 -15.04
N ALA A 248 18.35 6.42 -14.60
CA ALA A 248 18.52 6.02 -13.20
C ALA A 248 20.01 6.05 -12.81
N SER A 249 20.32 6.65 -11.63
CA SER A 249 21.64 6.50 -11.03
C SER A 249 21.89 5.04 -10.62
N SER A 250 23.16 4.63 -10.56
CA SER A 250 23.55 3.27 -10.18
C SER A 250 23.03 2.86 -8.77
N ASP A 251 22.82 3.83 -7.88
CA ASP A 251 22.30 3.60 -6.53
C ASP A 251 20.78 3.34 -6.50
N GLU A 252 20.06 3.79 -7.52
CA GLU A 252 18.59 3.69 -7.57
C GLU A 252 18.11 2.35 -8.13
N SER A 253 18.89 1.73 -9.00
CA SER A 253 18.53 0.45 -9.62
C SER A 253 19.07 -0.75 -8.86
N VAL A 254 18.39 -1.88 -9.00
CA VAL A 254 18.92 -3.17 -8.54
C VAL A 254 20.08 -3.56 -9.46
N SER A 255 21.21 -3.95 -8.88
CA SER A 255 22.36 -4.43 -9.66
C SER A 255 21.98 -5.70 -10.45
N THR A 256 22.65 -5.95 -11.58
CA THR A 256 22.40 -7.16 -12.38
C THR A 256 22.58 -8.44 -11.53
N ALA A 257 23.62 -8.49 -10.71
CA ALA A 257 23.89 -9.64 -9.84
C ALA A 257 22.81 -9.84 -8.76
N ASP A 258 22.24 -8.75 -8.22
CA ASP A 258 21.15 -8.87 -7.26
C ASP A 258 19.83 -9.21 -7.96
N ALA A 259 19.60 -8.70 -9.16
CA ALA A 259 18.44 -9.06 -9.97
C ALA A 259 18.43 -10.56 -10.32
N GLU A 260 19.59 -11.17 -10.64
CA GLU A 260 19.72 -12.60 -10.85
C GLU A 260 19.41 -13.42 -9.59
N LYS A 261 19.89 -12.99 -8.41
CA LYS A 261 19.57 -13.63 -7.12
C LYS A 261 18.08 -13.54 -6.80
N LEU A 262 17.47 -12.38 -7.04
CA LEU A 262 16.03 -12.18 -6.84
C LEU A 262 15.21 -13.07 -7.78
N GLN A 263 15.61 -13.16 -9.04
CA GLN A 263 14.95 -14.02 -10.01
C GLN A 263 15.03 -15.50 -9.60
N ALA A 264 16.22 -16.00 -9.22
CA ALA A 264 16.39 -17.37 -8.76
C ALA A 264 15.52 -17.68 -7.53
N LYS A 265 15.35 -16.70 -6.64
CA LYS A 265 14.51 -16.84 -5.45
C LYS A 265 13.02 -16.86 -5.80
N LEU A 266 12.60 -16.04 -6.75
CA LEU A 266 11.22 -16.06 -7.27
C LEU A 266 10.91 -17.39 -7.96
N GLU A 267 11.85 -17.97 -8.71
CA GLU A 267 11.72 -19.30 -9.32
C GLU A 267 11.55 -20.40 -8.26
N ASP A 268 12.30 -20.33 -7.15
CA ASP A 268 12.11 -21.24 -6.02
C ASP A 268 10.70 -21.12 -5.42
N TYR A 269 10.23 -19.90 -5.13
CA TYR A 269 8.87 -19.70 -4.60
C TYR A 269 7.80 -20.22 -5.53
N VAL A 270 7.86 -19.88 -6.82
CA VAL A 270 6.89 -20.33 -7.83
C VAL A 270 6.92 -21.85 -7.97
N GLY A 271 8.11 -22.46 -7.92
CA GLY A 271 8.29 -23.92 -7.93
C GLY A 271 7.63 -24.59 -6.72
N ARG A 272 7.86 -24.07 -5.51
CA ARG A 272 7.27 -24.60 -4.25
C ARG A 272 5.75 -24.42 -4.24
N ILE A 273 5.24 -23.25 -4.65
CA ILE A 273 3.80 -22.98 -4.80
C ILE A 273 3.17 -23.97 -5.78
N THR A 274 3.81 -24.20 -6.93
CA THR A 274 3.33 -25.11 -7.94
C THR A 274 3.30 -26.57 -7.45
N ALA A 275 4.34 -27.01 -6.73
CA ALA A 275 4.40 -28.34 -6.16
C ALA A 275 3.31 -28.56 -5.10
N LEU A 276 3.13 -27.60 -4.19
CA LEU A 276 2.10 -27.62 -3.15
C LEU A 276 0.69 -27.68 -3.78
N ALA A 277 0.40 -26.78 -4.73
CA ALA A 277 -0.89 -26.69 -5.37
C ALA A 277 -1.24 -27.96 -6.17
N LYS A 278 -0.28 -28.56 -6.86
CA LYS A 278 -0.49 -29.83 -7.57
C LYS A 278 -0.77 -30.96 -6.59
N SER A 279 0.04 -31.11 -5.54
CA SER A 279 -0.11 -32.17 -4.54
C SER A 279 -1.50 -32.17 -3.89
N LYS A 280 -2.00 -30.98 -3.48
CA LYS A 280 -3.33 -30.84 -2.87
C LYS A 280 -4.44 -30.92 -3.92
N GLY A 281 -4.25 -30.25 -5.06
CA GLY A 281 -5.26 -30.15 -6.10
C GLY A 281 -5.59 -31.50 -6.75
N GLU A 282 -4.61 -32.38 -6.98
CA GLU A 282 -4.84 -33.70 -7.56
C GLU A 282 -5.71 -34.57 -6.66
N ALA A 283 -5.49 -34.52 -5.34
CA ALA A 283 -6.30 -35.26 -4.35
C ALA A 283 -7.76 -34.80 -4.37
N ILE A 284 -7.98 -33.50 -4.28
CA ILE A 284 -9.32 -32.88 -4.20
C ILE A 284 -10.06 -33.01 -5.54
N ALA A 285 -9.38 -32.80 -6.67
CA ALA A 285 -10.00 -32.95 -7.98
C ALA A 285 -10.47 -34.39 -8.22
N LYS A 286 -9.70 -35.39 -7.79
CA LYS A 286 -10.08 -36.80 -7.91
C LYS A 286 -11.30 -37.14 -7.04
N GLU A 287 -11.43 -36.52 -5.89
CA GLU A 287 -12.52 -36.81 -4.94
C GLU A 287 -13.81 -36.07 -5.33
N LEU A 288 -13.71 -34.75 -5.62
CA LEU A 288 -14.87 -33.87 -5.78
C LEU A 288 -15.25 -33.61 -7.25
N LEU A 289 -14.31 -33.76 -8.17
CA LEU A 289 -14.51 -33.50 -9.61
C LEU A 289 -14.05 -34.70 -10.45
N PRO A 290 -14.63 -35.90 -10.26
CA PRO A 290 -14.21 -37.11 -10.99
C PRO A 290 -14.35 -36.97 -12.52
N ASP A 291 -15.27 -36.14 -12.99
CA ASP A 291 -15.38 -35.70 -14.38
C ASP A 291 -15.41 -34.18 -14.46
N PRO A 292 -14.26 -33.50 -14.63
CA PRO A 292 -14.19 -32.04 -14.68
C PRO A 292 -14.96 -31.41 -15.85
N HIS A 293 -15.27 -32.16 -16.90
CA HIS A 293 -16.00 -31.64 -18.06
C HIS A 293 -17.50 -31.56 -17.82
N SER A 294 -18.06 -32.39 -16.95
CA SER A 294 -19.48 -32.43 -16.62
C SER A 294 -19.82 -31.66 -15.31
N ALA A 295 -18.81 -31.22 -14.55
CA ALA A 295 -19.02 -30.50 -13.30
C ALA A 295 -19.69 -29.14 -13.51
N SER A 296 -20.69 -28.82 -12.68
CA SER A 296 -21.34 -27.51 -12.66
C SER A 296 -20.39 -26.37 -12.22
N VAL A 297 -20.79 -25.12 -12.38
CA VAL A 297 -20.02 -23.97 -11.88
C VAL A 297 -19.94 -24.03 -10.37
N GLU A 298 -21.05 -24.33 -9.72
CA GLU A 298 -21.18 -24.45 -8.26
C GLU A 298 -20.26 -25.56 -7.69
N ASP A 299 -20.17 -26.72 -8.37
CA ASP A 299 -19.26 -27.80 -7.94
C ASP A 299 -17.79 -27.40 -8.03
N ARG A 300 -17.42 -26.64 -9.07
CA ARG A 300 -16.05 -26.14 -9.23
C ARG A 300 -15.70 -25.08 -8.20
N GLU A 301 -16.63 -24.17 -7.89
CA GLU A 301 -16.46 -23.16 -6.84
C GLU A 301 -16.33 -23.83 -5.47
N ALA A 302 -17.19 -24.78 -5.14
CA ALA A 302 -17.09 -25.55 -3.89
C ALA A 302 -15.77 -26.32 -3.77
N ALA A 303 -15.31 -26.95 -4.85
CA ALA A 303 -14.02 -27.64 -4.88
C ALA A 303 -12.84 -26.67 -4.69
N LEU A 304 -12.92 -25.46 -5.25
CA LEU A 304 -11.90 -24.41 -5.05
C LEU A 304 -11.87 -23.92 -3.59
N GLU A 305 -13.01 -23.73 -2.97
CA GLU A 305 -13.07 -23.34 -1.54
C GLU A 305 -12.46 -24.42 -0.63
N ILE A 306 -12.74 -25.69 -0.90
CA ILE A 306 -12.13 -26.81 -0.18
C ILE A 306 -10.62 -26.85 -0.41
N PHE A 307 -10.18 -26.68 -1.65
CA PHE A 307 -8.77 -26.61 -1.99
C PHE A 307 -8.05 -25.48 -1.22
N GLN A 308 -8.61 -24.29 -1.20
CA GLN A 308 -8.06 -23.15 -0.45
C GLN A 308 -8.04 -23.43 1.06
N SER A 309 -9.07 -24.10 1.59
CA SER A 309 -9.11 -24.49 3.01
C SER A 309 -8.00 -25.50 3.36
N GLU A 310 -7.74 -26.47 2.50
CA GLU A 310 -6.69 -27.47 2.69
C GLU A 310 -5.28 -26.89 2.57
N LEU A 311 -5.08 -25.83 1.73
CA LEU A 311 -3.81 -25.09 1.68
C LEU A 311 -3.49 -24.45 3.03
N PHE A 312 -4.48 -23.81 3.68
CA PHE A 312 -4.29 -23.21 5.01
C PHE A 312 -4.03 -24.22 6.13
N ALA A 313 -4.37 -25.47 5.93
CA ALA A 313 -4.06 -26.54 6.88
C ALA A 313 -2.65 -27.12 6.68
N ASP A 314 -1.99 -26.86 5.55
CA ASP A 314 -0.72 -27.46 5.18
C ASP A 314 0.48 -26.68 5.73
N GLU A 315 1.47 -27.40 6.26
CA GLU A 315 2.69 -26.80 6.81
C GLU A 315 3.55 -26.14 5.72
N ALA A 316 3.62 -26.74 4.53
CA ALA A 316 4.40 -26.19 3.43
C ALA A 316 3.87 -24.83 2.94
N PHE A 317 2.54 -24.59 3.04
CA PHE A 317 1.95 -23.28 2.77
C PHE A 317 2.51 -22.23 3.72
N HIS A 318 2.50 -22.53 5.02
CA HIS A 318 3.00 -21.61 6.03
C HIS A 318 4.51 -21.41 5.98
N GLU A 319 5.28 -22.42 5.55
CA GLU A 319 6.71 -22.26 5.32
C GLU A 319 7.01 -21.26 4.20
N ILE A 320 6.27 -21.32 3.08
CA ILE A 320 6.40 -20.35 1.99
C ILE A 320 6.06 -18.94 2.50
N VAL A 321 4.94 -18.78 3.20
CA VAL A 321 4.51 -17.50 3.75
C VAL A 321 5.57 -16.90 4.68
N HIS A 322 6.12 -17.71 5.59
CA HIS A 322 7.13 -17.25 6.54
C HIS A 322 8.48 -16.91 5.87
N ASP A 323 8.88 -17.65 4.84
CA ASP A 323 10.10 -17.33 4.09
C ASP A 323 9.96 -15.99 3.36
N VAL A 324 8.78 -15.69 2.80
CA VAL A 324 8.46 -14.39 2.20
C VAL A 324 8.42 -13.27 3.27
N MET A 325 7.86 -13.56 4.47
CA MET A 325 7.88 -12.63 5.61
C MET A 325 9.31 -12.29 6.05
N ASP A 326 10.16 -13.31 6.15
CA ASP A 326 11.58 -13.14 6.47
C ASP A 326 12.30 -12.29 5.42
N ASP A 327 11.96 -12.45 4.14
CA ASP A 327 12.51 -11.62 3.07
C ASP A 327 12.05 -10.17 3.16
N ALA A 328 10.78 -9.95 3.46
CA ALA A 328 10.25 -8.61 3.68
C ALA A 328 10.98 -7.93 4.85
N LEU A 329 11.21 -8.65 5.94
CA LEU A 329 11.94 -8.15 7.10
C LEU A 329 13.40 -7.77 6.75
N HIS A 330 14.07 -8.56 5.93
CA HIS A 330 15.45 -8.28 5.50
C HIS A 330 15.60 -7.06 4.59
N ARG A 331 14.50 -6.54 4.03
CA ARG A 331 14.56 -5.28 3.27
C ARG A 331 14.85 -4.07 4.16
N PHE A 332 14.50 -4.14 5.43
CA PHE A 332 14.86 -3.09 6.39
C PHE A 332 16.38 -2.99 6.64
N ASP A 333 17.13 -4.07 6.44
CA ASP A 333 18.60 -4.08 6.58
C ASP A 333 19.30 -3.24 5.48
N LEU A 334 18.58 -2.87 4.41
CA LEU A 334 19.08 -2.01 3.34
C LEU A 334 19.04 -0.51 3.70
N LEU A 335 18.37 -0.14 4.77
CA LEU A 335 18.31 1.24 5.24
C LEU A 335 19.66 1.62 5.85
N ASP A 336 20.32 2.61 5.25
CA ASP A 336 21.63 3.10 5.66
C ASP A 336 21.59 4.34 6.57
N SER A 337 20.37 4.89 6.78
CA SER A 337 20.15 6.12 7.54
C SER A 337 18.81 6.07 8.28
N GLY A 338 18.67 6.95 9.28
CA GLY A 338 17.48 7.02 10.13
C GLY A 338 17.49 6.00 11.26
N GLU A 339 16.43 6.00 12.04
CA GLU A 339 16.26 5.14 13.21
C GLU A 339 15.01 4.29 13.07
N LEU A 340 15.18 2.96 13.18
CA LEU A 340 14.08 2.00 13.26
C LEU A 340 13.69 1.78 14.72
N THR A 341 12.42 2.02 15.02
CA THR A 341 11.82 1.71 16.33
C THR A 341 10.96 0.47 16.20
N HIS A 342 11.07 -0.44 17.15
CA HIS A 342 10.29 -1.67 17.22
C HIS A 342 9.20 -1.55 18.29
N ARG A 343 8.14 -2.36 18.18
CA ARG A 343 7.02 -2.34 19.13
C ARG A 343 7.46 -2.77 20.53
N SER A 344 8.38 -3.71 20.60
CA SER A 344 9.01 -4.18 21.84
C SER A 344 10.45 -4.57 21.55
N SER A 345 11.25 -4.72 22.60
CA SER A 345 12.66 -5.16 22.48
C SER A 345 12.79 -6.58 21.91
N SER A 346 11.74 -7.35 21.90
CA SER A 346 11.66 -8.73 21.41
C SER A 346 11.10 -8.82 19.98
N SER A 347 10.35 -7.81 19.53
CA SER A 347 9.79 -7.80 18.19
C SER A 347 10.88 -7.42 17.18
N LYS A 348 11.08 -8.28 16.18
CA LYS A 348 11.92 -7.95 15.03
C LYS A 348 11.20 -7.07 14.01
N TRP A 349 9.86 -7.05 14.07
CA TRP A 349 9.06 -6.27 13.12
C TRP A 349 9.07 -4.80 13.51
N PRO A 350 9.50 -3.90 12.61
CA PRO A 350 9.55 -2.47 12.88
C PRO A 350 8.16 -1.87 13.07
N LEU A 351 8.05 -0.92 13.98
CA LEU A 351 6.87 -0.11 14.20
C LEU A 351 6.90 1.15 13.33
N MET A 352 8.03 1.84 13.34
CA MET A 352 8.24 3.06 12.59
C MET A 352 9.72 3.29 12.28
N TRP A 353 9.96 4.15 11.29
CA TRP A 353 11.27 4.70 10.96
C TRP A 353 11.20 6.22 11.05
N THR A 354 12.26 6.85 11.57
CA THR A 354 12.38 8.30 11.69
C THR A 354 13.68 8.78 11.08
N TYR A 355 13.64 9.97 10.48
CA TYR A 355 14.82 10.58 9.88
C TYR A 355 14.75 12.09 9.92
N GLU A 356 15.90 12.73 10.13
CA GLU A 356 16.05 14.19 10.10
C GLU A 356 17.36 14.59 9.43
N THR A 357 17.32 15.56 8.53
CA THR A 357 18.50 16.13 7.86
C THR A 357 18.23 17.55 7.38
N ALA A 358 19.29 18.33 7.20
CA ALA A 358 19.22 19.62 6.51
C ALA A 358 19.38 19.50 4.99
N ASP A 359 19.85 18.36 4.49
CA ASP A 359 20.09 18.12 3.07
C ASP A 359 18.82 17.57 2.39
N ARG A 360 18.25 18.36 1.46
CA ARG A 360 17.06 17.99 0.70
C ARG A 360 17.28 16.76 -0.17
N THR A 361 18.43 16.66 -0.83
CA THR A 361 18.72 15.55 -1.74
C THR A 361 18.79 14.23 -0.99
N GLU A 362 19.51 14.25 0.13
CA GLU A 362 19.62 13.09 1.01
C GLU A 362 18.27 12.71 1.61
N PHE A 363 17.46 13.70 2.06
CA PHE A 363 16.12 13.46 2.57
C PHE A 363 15.23 12.73 1.54
N LEU A 364 15.20 13.23 0.31
CA LEU A 364 14.39 12.65 -0.75
C LEU A 364 14.90 11.27 -1.19
N ARG A 365 16.24 11.07 -1.14
CA ARG A 365 16.87 9.77 -1.39
C ARG A 365 16.37 8.72 -0.38
N GLN A 366 16.26 9.09 0.89
CA GLN A 366 15.75 8.19 1.93
C GLN A 366 14.23 7.98 1.83
N ALA A 367 13.46 9.03 1.60
CA ALA A 367 12.00 8.94 1.51
C ALA A 367 11.52 8.03 0.36
N ARG A 368 12.31 7.88 -0.69
CA ARG A 368 12.01 7.01 -1.85
C ARG A 368 11.86 5.53 -1.49
N TRP A 369 12.59 5.02 -0.50
CA TRP A 369 12.48 3.63 -0.06
C TRP A 369 11.04 3.25 0.32
N PHE A 370 10.29 4.21 0.82
CA PHE A 370 8.97 4.02 1.40
C PHE A 370 7.81 4.43 0.49
N SER A 371 8.07 5.25 -0.53
CA SER A 371 7.02 5.84 -1.37
C SER A 371 7.18 5.55 -2.86
N SER A 372 8.30 4.97 -3.29
CA SER A 372 8.60 4.76 -4.70
C SER A 372 7.83 3.54 -5.26
N ASN A 373 7.49 3.65 -6.55
CA ASN A 373 6.99 2.58 -7.40
C ASN A 373 7.84 2.43 -8.69
N PHE A 374 9.07 2.91 -8.64
CA PHE A 374 10.00 2.89 -9.76
C PHE A 374 10.49 1.45 -10.03
N ALA A 375 10.11 0.89 -11.18
CA ALA A 375 10.35 -0.51 -11.52
C ALA A 375 11.83 -0.95 -11.46
N PRO A 376 12.84 -0.14 -11.87
CA PRO A 376 14.24 -0.50 -11.71
C PRO A 376 14.70 -0.71 -10.26
N SER A 377 13.94 -0.19 -9.29
CA SER A 377 14.19 -0.37 -7.83
C SER A 377 13.45 -1.57 -7.22
N PHE A 378 12.65 -2.29 -8.00
CA PHE A 378 11.90 -3.45 -7.49
C PHE A 378 12.85 -4.52 -6.97
N GLY A 379 12.56 -5.00 -5.75
CA GLY A 379 13.44 -5.86 -4.98
C GLY A 379 14.18 -5.15 -3.84
N LYS A 380 14.09 -3.79 -3.77
CA LYS A 380 14.69 -2.99 -2.70
C LYS A 380 13.67 -2.14 -1.94
N LEU A 381 12.46 -1.94 -2.49
CA LEU A 381 11.48 -0.99 -1.96
C LEU A 381 10.71 -1.55 -0.77
N LEU A 382 10.48 -0.71 0.22
CA LEU A 382 9.68 -1.02 1.41
C LEU A 382 8.22 -0.53 1.28
N THR A 383 7.86 0.09 0.18
CA THR A 383 6.53 0.69 -0.08
C THR A 383 5.35 -0.20 0.33
N PRO A 384 5.32 -1.53 0.05
CA PRO A 384 4.20 -2.39 0.44
C PRO A 384 4.05 -2.58 1.95
N LEU A 385 5.10 -2.32 2.72
CA LEU A 385 5.10 -2.48 4.18
C LEU A 385 4.65 -1.21 4.91
N VAL A 386 4.51 -0.09 4.18
CA VAL A 386 4.22 1.23 4.74
C VAL A 386 2.73 1.42 4.93
N ASP A 387 2.33 1.76 6.15
CA ASP A 387 0.97 2.16 6.50
C ASP A 387 0.76 3.67 6.28
N GLY A 388 1.73 4.50 6.65
CA GLY A 388 1.66 5.94 6.39
C GLY A 388 3.00 6.65 6.52
N ILE A 389 3.10 7.79 5.82
CA ILE A 389 4.28 8.65 5.77
C ILE A 389 3.87 10.05 6.19
N ARG A 390 4.59 10.65 7.13
CA ARG A 390 4.50 12.08 7.41
C ARG A 390 5.85 12.72 7.22
N VAL A 391 5.88 13.80 6.44
CA VAL A 391 7.08 14.59 6.18
C VAL A 391 6.84 16.05 6.54
N GLN A 392 7.87 16.69 7.08
CA GLN A 392 7.90 18.10 7.40
C GLN A 392 9.22 18.70 6.93
N GLY A 393 9.19 19.91 6.39
CA GLY A 393 10.40 20.63 6.00
C GLY A 393 10.13 21.70 4.96
N PRO A 394 11.16 22.35 4.41
CA PRO A 394 11.04 23.41 3.39
C PRO A 394 10.62 22.84 2.02
N LEU A 395 9.42 22.24 2.00
CA LEU A 395 8.77 21.66 0.83
C LEU A 395 7.75 22.67 0.28
N PHE A 396 8.22 23.73 -0.36
CA PHE A 396 7.40 24.83 -0.87
C PHE A 396 7.27 24.78 -2.39
N PRO A 397 6.16 25.28 -2.95
CA PRO A 397 5.95 25.34 -4.40
C PRO A 397 7.00 26.24 -5.07
N VAL A 398 7.39 25.89 -6.31
CA VAL A 398 8.34 26.69 -7.12
C VAL A 398 7.62 27.76 -7.93
N PHE A 399 6.32 27.63 -8.15
CA PHE A 399 5.53 28.53 -9.01
C PHE A 399 5.13 29.85 -8.32
N THR A 400 5.35 29.99 -7.02
CA THR A 400 5.00 31.17 -6.24
C THR A 400 5.99 31.39 -5.09
N ASP A 401 6.18 32.65 -4.70
CA ASP A 401 6.96 33.02 -3.50
C ASP A 401 6.11 32.96 -2.22
N HIS A 402 4.80 32.72 -2.35
CA HIS A 402 3.90 32.61 -1.21
C HIS A 402 4.04 31.23 -0.55
N GLN A 403 4.43 31.23 0.71
CA GLN A 403 4.55 30.03 1.52
C GLN A 403 3.26 29.79 2.31
N ALA A 404 2.29 29.17 1.67
CA ALA A 404 1.04 28.82 2.33
C ALA A 404 1.27 27.78 3.44
N LYS A 405 0.72 28.04 4.63
CA LYS A 405 0.75 27.11 5.76
C LYS A 405 -0.32 26.03 5.58
N LEU A 406 0.01 24.99 4.89
CA LEU A 406 -0.89 23.88 4.57
C LEU A 406 -0.40 22.57 5.19
N VAL A 407 -1.33 21.71 5.55
CA VAL A 407 -1.09 20.29 5.78
C VAL A 407 -1.76 19.55 4.62
N LEU A 408 -0.97 18.94 3.76
CA LEU A 408 -1.45 18.26 2.56
C LEU A 408 -1.58 16.77 2.86
N LEU A 409 -2.79 16.23 2.75
CA LEU A 409 -3.13 14.85 3.08
C LEU A 409 -3.50 14.12 1.78
N ASP A 410 -2.56 13.33 1.21
CA ASP A 410 -2.84 12.46 0.06
C ASP A 410 -3.18 11.08 0.57
N GLY A 411 -4.47 10.76 0.54
CA GLY A 411 -4.99 9.46 0.94
C GLY A 411 -5.00 8.46 -0.21
N GLN A 412 -5.31 7.20 0.11
CA GLN A 412 -5.51 6.15 -0.89
C GLN A 412 -6.55 6.60 -1.93
N GLY A 413 -6.24 6.40 -3.21
CA GLY A 413 -7.16 6.72 -4.30
C GLY A 413 -8.47 5.91 -4.23
N LEU A 414 -9.55 6.49 -4.73
CA LEU A 414 -10.83 5.79 -4.88
C LEU A 414 -10.75 4.76 -6.02
N GLY A 415 -11.39 3.61 -5.86
CA GLY A 415 -11.58 2.66 -6.96
C GLY A 415 -10.58 1.51 -7.02
N HIS A 416 -10.05 1.05 -5.89
CA HIS A 416 -9.14 -0.10 -5.82
C HIS A 416 -9.83 -1.45 -5.93
N THR A 417 -11.13 -1.52 -5.61
CA THR A 417 -11.98 -2.71 -5.83
C THR A 417 -13.16 -2.34 -6.72
N PRO A 418 -13.72 -3.26 -7.52
CA PRO A 418 -14.92 -3.01 -8.33
C PRO A 418 -16.07 -2.42 -7.53
N ASP A 419 -16.23 -2.83 -6.28
CA ASP A 419 -17.26 -2.33 -5.37
C ASP A 419 -16.93 -0.96 -4.77
N SER A 420 -15.67 -0.57 -4.67
CA SER A 420 -15.25 0.72 -4.08
C SER A 420 -15.36 1.90 -5.05
N SER A 421 -15.55 1.65 -6.35
CA SER A 421 -15.78 2.71 -7.34
C SER A 421 -17.14 3.38 -7.16
N THR A 422 -18.08 2.72 -6.48
CA THR A 422 -19.47 3.19 -6.29
C THR A 422 -19.73 3.80 -4.92
N SER A 423 -18.82 3.66 -3.94
CA SER A 423 -19.00 4.21 -2.60
C SER A 423 -17.69 4.80 -2.04
N VAL A 424 -17.79 5.96 -1.42
CA VAL A 424 -16.70 6.51 -0.60
C VAL A 424 -16.67 5.75 0.71
N THR A 425 -15.51 5.19 1.07
CA THR A 425 -15.39 4.41 2.30
C THR A 425 -15.69 5.27 3.54
N THR A 426 -16.24 4.65 4.57
CA THR A 426 -16.55 5.32 5.85
C THR A 426 -15.31 6.01 6.45
N HIS A 427 -14.12 5.46 6.22
CA HIS A 427 -12.86 6.03 6.66
C HIS A 427 -12.59 7.40 6.02
N ILE A 428 -12.77 7.55 4.71
CA ILE A 428 -12.59 8.83 4.00
C ILE A 428 -13.64 9.84 4.44
N THR A 429 -14.90 9.42 4.58
CA THR A 429 -16.00 10.31 4.99
C THR A 429 -15.78 10.88 6.40
N ARG A 430 -15.25 10.11 7.33
CA ARG A 430 -14.90 10.59 8.69
C ARG A 430 -13.85 11.69 8.63
N ARG A 431 -12.86 11.61 7.74
CA ARG A 431 -11.83 12.63 7.57
C ARG A 431 -12.38 14.00 7.10
N PHE A 432 -13.54 14.04 6.44
CA PHE A 432 -14.14 15.31 5.98
C PHE A 432 -14.41 16.29 7.12
N SER A 433 -14.72 15.79 8.31
CA SER A 433 -14.92 16.65 9.48
C SER A 433 -13.62 17.26 10.01
N ASP A 434 -12.50 16.55 9.85
CA ASP A 434 -11.21 16.87 10.47
C ASP A 434 -10.31 17.76 9.60
N VAL A 435 -10.76 18.09 8.38
CA VAL A 435 -10.01 18.91 7.42
C VAL A 435 -10.70 20.24 7.16
N ASP A 436 -9.95 21.22 6.66
CA ASP A 436 -10.43 22.56 6.33
C ASP A 436 -10.87 22.67 4.88
N ALA A 437 -10.25 21.89 3.98
CA ALA A 437 -10.64 21.77 2.58
C ALA A 437 -10.61 20.32 2.11
N ILE A 438 -11.52 19.98 1.20
CA ILE A 438 -11.58 18.69 0.48
C ILE A 438 -11.31 19.02 -0.98
N LEU A 439 -10.15 18.62 -1.48
CA LEU A 439 -9.73 18.84 -2.86
C LEU A 439 -10.02 17.59 -3.68
N LEU A 440 -11.14 17.60 -4.40
CA LEU A 440 -11.46 16.58 -5.38
C LEU A 440 -10.60 16.80 -6.64
N VAL A 441 -9.72 15.86 -6.93
CA VAL A 441 -8.91 15.85 -8.15
C VAL A 441 -9.55 14.91 -9.16
N ASP A 442 -9.88 15.43 -10.34
CA ASP A 442 -10.60 14.71 -11.38
C ASP A 442 -9.99 14.97 -12.77
N ASN A 443 -10.22 14.06 -13.71
CA ASN A 443 -9.70 14.19 -15.06
C ASN A 443 -10.65 15.01 -15.93
N ALA A 444 -10.15 16.12 -16.50
CA ALA A 444 -10.93 17.01 -17.35
C ALA A 444 -11.37 16.39 -18.70
N GLU A 445 -10.70 15.35 -19.19
CA GLU A 445 -11.10 14.64 -20.42
C GLU A 445 -12.38 13.84 -20.24
N GLN A 446 -12.59 13.30 -19.03
CA GLN A 446 -13.77 12.52 -18.65
C GLN A 446 -14.28 12.98 -17.28
N PRO A 447 -14.81 14.21 -17.19
CA PRO A 447 -15.15 14.80 -15.92
C PRO A 447 -16.36 14.12 -15.26
N VAL A 448 -16.28 14.03 -13.93
CA VAL A 448 -17.37 13.59 -13.05
C VAL A 448 -17.81 12.15 -13.35
N GLN A 449 -16.85 11.23 -13.49
CA GLN A 449 -17.11 9.80 -13.56
C GLN A 449 -17.56 9.21 -12.21
N ALA A 450 -17.91 7.94 -12.14
CA ALA A 450 -18.53 7.27 -10.99
C ALA A 450 -17.87 7.57 -9.64
N ALA A 451 -16.54 7.56 -9.57
CA ALA A 451 -15.83 7.83 -8.32
C ALA A 451 -15.92 9.31 -7.91
N ALA A 452 -15.78 10.26 -8.83
CA ALA A 452 -15.98 11.68 -8.55
C ALA A 452 -17.42 11.95 -8.11
N GLN A 453 -18.42 11.32 -8.76
CA GLN A 453 -19.83 11.37 -8.36
C GLN A 453 -20.04 10.88 -6.92
N SER A 454 -19.35 9.80 -6.52
CA SER A 454 -19.44 9.25 -5.17
C SER A 454 -18.90 10.22 -4.13
N VAL A 455 -17.79 10.92 -4.43
CA VAL A 455 -17.23 11.97 -3.55
C VAL A 455 -18.19 13.13 -3.42
N LEU A 456 -18.71 13.67 -4.55
CA LEU A 456 -19.65 14.78 -4.53
C LEU A 456 -20.90 14.45 -3.71
N ARG A 457 -21.43 13.23 -3.85
CA ARG A 457 -22.54 12.73 -3.04
C ARG A 457 -22.16 12.66 -1.55
N ALA A 458 -21.01 12.10 -1.22
CA ALA A 458 -20.55 11.96 0.17
C ALA A 458 -20.32 13.33 0.83
N VAL A 459 -19.73 14.29 0.10
CA VAL A 459 -19.54 15.66 0.56
C VAL A 459 -20.88 16.37 0.79
N ALA A 460 -21.83 16.22 -0.14
CA ALA A 460 -23.18 16.79 0.00
C ALA A 460 -23.92 16.17 1.20
N SER A 461 -23.91 14.83 1.34
CA SER A 461 -24.62 14.14 2.42
C SER A 461 -24.00 14.34 3.80
N SER A 462 -22.70 14.59 3.89
CA SER A 462 -22.00 14.86 5.16
C SER A 462 -22.09 16.31 5.62
N GLY A 463 -22.66 17.23 4.80
CA GLY A 463 -22.77 18.65 5.11
C GLY A 463 -21.46 19.43 4.96
N ASN A 464 -20.39 18.83 4.42
CA ASN A 464 -19.07 19.46 4.25
C ASN A 464 -18.87 20.15 2.90
N TYR A 465 -19.96 20.48 2.19
CA TYR A 465 -19.92 21.05 0.84
C TYR A 465 -19.19 22.40 0.74
N ASN A 466 -19.18 23.17 1.80
CA ASN A 466 -18.47 24.46 1.90
C ASN A 466 -16.93 24.30 1.93
N LYS A 467 -16.43 23.09 2.14
CA LYS A 467 -14.99 22.76 2.12
C LYS A 467 -14.54 22.21 0.76
N LEU A 468 -15.45 21.99 -0.18
CA LEU A 468 -15.17 21.36 -1.45
C LEU A 468 -14.44 22.32 -2.40
N LEU A 469 -13.32 21.85 -2.95
CA LEU A 469 -12.63 22.41 -4.11
C LEU A 469 -12.48 21.29 -5.15
N ILE A 470 -12.51 21.63 -6.44
CA ILE A 470 -12.33 20.65 -7.52
C ILE A 470 -11.18 21.10 -8.43
N ALA A 471 -10.17 20.25 -8.56
CA ALA A 471 -9.07 20.44 -9.48
C ALA A 471 -9.23 19.50 -10.68
N PHE A 472 -9.54 20.04 -11.84
CA PHE A 472 -9.61 19.31 -13.10
C PHE A 472 -8.24 19.29 -13.77
N THR A 473 -7.55 18.16 -13.66
CA THR A 473 -6.25 17.92 -14.30
C THR A 473 -6.40 17.53 -15.77
N HIS A 474 -5.30 17.37 -16.52
CA HIS A 474 -5.30 17.02 -17.95
C HIS A 474 -6.16 17.97 -18.80
N PHE A 475 -6.37 19.20 -18.32
CA PHE A 475 -7.21 20.17 -19.04
C PHE A 475 -6.63 20.58 -20.40
N ASP A 476 -5.34 20.51 -20.58
CA ASP A 476 -4.63 20.70 -21.85
C ASP A 476 -4.99 19.62 -22.87
N GLN A 477 -5.35 18.43 -22.44
CA GLN A 477 -5.74 17.28 -23.27
C GLN A 477 -7.21 17.36 -23.74
N VAL A 478 -8.03 18.21 -23.13
CA VAL A 478 -9.42 18.41 -23.56
C VAL A 478 -9.46 18.97 -24.98
N LYS A 479 -9.98 18.18 -25.93
CA LYS A 479 -10.03 18.48 -27.37
C LYS A 479 -11.44 18.26 -27.90
N GLY A 480 -11.81 19.03 -28.92
CA GLY A 480 -13.07 18.87 -29.63
C GLY A 480 -13.25 19.99 -30.65
N LEU A 481 -13.88 19.70 -31.79
CA LEU A 481 -14.14 20.68 -32.84
C LEU A 481 -14.97 21.88 -32.34
N ASN A 482 -15.83 21.63 -31.33
CA ASN A 482 -16.69 22.64 -30.71
C ASN A 482 -16.05 23.34 -29.49
N LEU A 483 -14.76 23.07 -29.20
CA LEU A 483 -14.05 23.57 -28.04
C LEU A 483 -12.81 24.41 -28.44
N PRO A 484 -12.98 25.50 -29.19
CA PRO A 484 -11.86 26.22 -29.82
C PRO A 484 -11.06 27.07 -28.82
N SER A 485 -11.59 27.35 -27.63
CA SER A 485 -10.91 28.24 -26.67
C SER A 485 -11.02 27.71 -25.23
N TYR A 486 -10.22 28.26 -24.32
CA TYR A 486 -10.27 27.99 -22.88
C TYR A 486 -11.71 28.11 -22.32
N ALA A 487 -12.42 29.18 -22.67
CA ALA A 487 -13.77 29.41 -22.17
C ALA A 487 -14.75 28.29 -22.56
N TYR A 488 -14.70 27.83 -23.83
CA TYR A 488 -15.55 26.71 -24.27
C TYR A 488 -15.17 25.39 -23.60
N LYS A 489 -13.87 25.10 -23.44
CA LYS A 489 -13.41 23.91 -22.73
C LYS A 489 -13.83 23.94 -21.26
N ARG A 490 -13.66 25.08 -20.57
CA ARG A 490 -14.09 25.27 -19.18
C ARG A 490 -15.60 25.08 -19.04
N ALA A 491 -16.38 25.70 -19.91
CA ALA A 491 -17.85 25.54 -19.92
C ALA A 491 -18.27 24.08 -20.13
N HIS A 492 -17.59 23.34 -20.99
CA HIS A 492 -17.83 21.92 -21.24
C HIS A 492 -17.59 21.09 -19.98
N VAL A 493 -16.45 21.27 -19.27
CA VAL A 493 -16.13 20.56 -18.04
C VAL A 493 -17.14 20.90 -16.93
N LEU A 494 -17.45 22.18 -16.74
CA LEU A 494 -18.42 22.64 -15.74
C LEU A 494 -19.84 22.13 -16.02
N ALA A 495 -20.24 22.00 -17.29
CA ALA A 495 -21.54 21.41 -17.64
C ALA A 495 -21.68 20.00 -17.10
N SER A 496 -20.62 19.20 -17.05
CA SER A 496 -20.66 17.84 -16.45
C SER A 496 -20.91 17.91 -14.94
N VAL A 497 -20.31 18.87 -14.25
CA VAL A 497 -20.54 19.10 -12.81
C VAL A 497 -22.00 19.49 -12.56
N HIS A 498 -22.51 20.51 -13.30
CA HIS A 498 -23.89 20.97 -13.16
C HIS A 498 -24.92 19.89 -13.49
N ASN A 499 -24.67 19.10 -14.53
CA ASN A 499 -25.53 17.96 -14.90
C ASN A 499 -25.60 16.93 -13.77
N TYR A 500 -24.49 16.66 -13.10
CA TYR A 500 -24.48 15.73 -11.98
C TYR A 500 -25.16 16.33 -10.74
N LEU A 501 -24.88 17.59 -10.39
CA LEU A 501 -25.56 18.27 -9.28
C LEU A 501 -27.08 18.31 -9.48
N SER A 502 -27.54 18.56 -10.71
CA SER A 502 -28.98 18.53 -11.03
C SER A 502 -29.60 17.15 -10.76
N LYS A 503 -28.91 16.05 -11.13
CA LYS A 503 -29.35 14.69 -10.80
C LYS A 503 -29.31 14.42 -9.30
N LEU A 504 -28.26 14.93 -8.62
CA LEU A 504 -28.10 14.74 -7.18
C LEU A 504 -29.21 15.42 -6.38
N LYS A 505 -29.76 16.53 -6.88
CA LYS A 505 -30.88 17.27 -6.30
C LYS A 505 -32.18 16.47 -6.24
N GLU A 506 -32.36 15.50 -7.14
CA GLU A 506 -33.49 14.59 -7.13
C GLU A 506 -33.41 13.52 -6.01
N VAL A 507 -32.19 13.24 -5.55
CA VAL A 507 -31.89 12.14 -4.60
C VAL A 507 -31.61 12.66 -3.19
N LEU A 508 -31.01 13.85 -3.07
CA LEU A 508 -30.60 14.46 -1.80
C LEU A 508 -31.37 15.71 -1.47
N ASN A 509 -31.14 16.24 -0.28
CA ASN A 509 -31.73 17.49 0.20
C ASN A 509 -31.45 18.67 -0.76
N GLY A 510 -32.49 19.10 -1.47
CA GLY A 510 -32.40 20.14 -2.50
C GLY A 510 -31.71 21.45 -2.09
N PRO A 511 -31.93 22.00 -0.88
CA PRO A 511 -31.23 23.19 -0.38
C PRO A 511 -29.70 23.07 -0.33
N ILE A 512 -29.16 21.90 0.06
CA ILE A 512 -27.70 21.68 0.12
C ILE A 512 -27.12 21.69 -1.30
N VAL A 513 -27.72 20.94 -2.21
CA VAL A 513 -27.26 20.89 -3.61
C VAL A 513 -27.38 22.26 -4.28
N ALA A 514 -28.45 23.02 -4.00
CA ALA A 514 -28.60 24.38 -4.50
C ALA A 514 -27.55 25.37 -3.92
N ALA A 515 -27.06 25.12 -2.71
CA ALA A 515 -25.94 25.87 -2.15
C ALA A 515 -24.64 25.55 -2.87
N MET A 516 -24.38 24.27 -3.17
CA MET A 516 -23.22 23.83 -3.98
C MET A 516 -23.25 24.45 -5.38
N GLU A 517 -24.40 24.39 -6.07
CA GLU A 517 -24.55 24.96 -7.43
C GLU A 517 -24.18 26.45 -7.52
N ARG A 518 -24.39 27.21 -6.45
CA ARG A 518 -24.09 28.66 -6.43
C ARG A 518 -22.61 28.98 -6.36
N THR A 519 -21.80 28.11 -5.76
CA THR A 519 -20.39 28.39 -5.48
C THR A 519 -19.43 27.53 -6.30
N ILE A 520 -19.93 26.45 -6.93
CA ILE A 520 -19.10 25.43 -7.55
C ILE A 520 -18.20 25.96 -8.66
N ASP A 521 -18.66 26.93 -9.44
CA ASP A 521 -17.89 27.50 -10.55
C ASP A 521 -16.62 28.25 -10.09
N GLU A 522 -16.67 28.84 -8.88
CA GLU A 522 -15.55 29.50 -8.23
C GLU A 522 -14.62 28.51 -7.54
N GLN A 523 -15.12 27.33 -7.21
CA GLN A 523 -14.40 26.24 -6.55
C GLN A 523 -13.77 25.25 -7.53
N CYS A 524 -13.92 25.46 -8.86
CA CYS A 524 -13.37 24.61 -9.93
C CYS A 524 -12.16 25.24 -10.59
N PHE A 525 -11.02 24.55 -10.53
CA PHE A 525 -9.73 24.96 -11.07
C PHE A 525 -9.35 24.08 -12.25
N MET A 526 -8.94 24.70 -13.36
CA MET A 526 -8.59 24.01 -14.60
C MET A 526 -7.06 23.90 -14.71
N LEU A 527 -6.53 22.70 -14.50
CA LEU A 527 -5.09 22.43 -14.43
C LEU A 527 -4.66 21.54 -15.59
N GLY A 528 -3.59 21.89 -16.25
CA GLY A 528 -2.99 21.09 -17.33
C GLY A 528 -1.48 21.11 -17.22
N ALA A 529 -0.81 20.25 -18.00
CA ALA A 529 0.65 20.17 -18.09
C ALA A 529 1.34 19.94 -16.72
N LEU A 530 0.68 19.25 -15.78
CA LEU A 530 1.23 18.95 -14.45
C LEU A 530 2.29 17.84 -14.48
N ASP A 531 2.40 17.11 -15.57
CA ASP A 531 3.42 16.06 -15.75
C ASP A 531 4.76 16.62 -16.25
N GLY A 532 4.78 17.91 -16.60
CA GLY A 532 5.99 18.62 -17.06
C GLY A 532 6.85 19.14 -15.90
N PRO A 533 8.05 19.68 -16.24
CA PRO A 533 8.96 20.26 -15.26
C PRO A 533 8.31 21.42 -14.48
N LEU A 534 8.56 21.48 -13.18
CA LEU A 534 7.98 22.48 -12.26
C LEU A 534 8.16 23.93 -12.72
N THR A 535 9.28 24.23 -13.38
CA THR A 535 9.66 25.57 -13.86
C THR A 535 8.96 25.98 -15.15
N LYS A 536 8.31 25.05 -15.86
CA LYS A 536 7.71 25.27 -17.18
C LYS A 536 6.18 25.27 -17.19
N LEU A 537 5.56 25.58 -16.05
CA LEU A 537 4.10 25.69 -15.98
C LEU A 537 3.58 26.82 -16.88
N PRO A 538 2.55 26.55 -17.69
CA PRO A 538 1.88 27.61 -18.45
C PRO A 538 1.34 28.72 -17.54
N PRO A 539 1.40 30.01 -17.95
CA PRO A 539 0.95 31.12 -17.12
C PRO A 539 -0.49 30.98 -16.59
N GLY A 540 -1.39 30.43 -17.40
CA GLY A 540 -2.77 30.20 -17.00
C GLY A 540 -2.89 29.13 -15.91
N VAL A 541 -2.10 28.05 -15.96
CA VAL A 541 -2.07 27.01 -14.93
C VAL A 541 -1.49 27.54 -13.63
N ARG A 542 -0.39 28.32 -13.72
CA ARG A 542 0.19 29.01 -12.57
C ARG A 542 -0.82 29.94 -11.88
N ALA A 543 -1.60 30.70 -12.67
CA ALA A 543 -2.65 31.56 -12.12
C ALA A 543 -3.76 30.75 -11.40
N GLN A 544 -4.15 29.60 -11.92
CA GLN A 544 -5.12 28.70 -11.28
C GLN A 544 -4.58 28.10 -9.97
N LEU A 545 -3.32 27.64 -9.96
CA LEU A 545 -2.67 27.12 -8.74
C LEU A 545 -2.53 28.18 -7.64
N ASN A 546 -2.25 29.44 -8.03
CA ASN A 546 -2.18 30.55 -7.07
C ASN A 546 -3.57 30.97 -6.54
N ALA A 547 -4.62 30.74 -7.32
CA ALA A 547 -6.00 31.05 -6.90
C ALA A 547 -6.63 29.95 -6.04
N MET A 548 -6.19 28.71 -6.22
CA MET A 548 -6.61 27.55 -5.43
C MET A 548 -6.10 27.63 -4.01
#